data_08c1394933aa8570abe84a692c21dfd8
#
_entry.id   08c1394933aa8570abe84a692c21dfd8
#
_cell.length_a   1.000
_cell.length_b   1.000
_cell.length_c   1.000
_cell.angle_alpha   90.00
_cell.angle_beta   90.00
_cell.angle_gamma   90.00
#
_symmetry.space_group_name_H-M   'P 1'
#
loop_
_entity.id
_entity.type
_entity.pdbx_description
1 polymer ?
#
loop_
_entity_poly.entity_id
_entity_poly.type
_entity_poly.pdbx_seq_one_letter_code
_entity_poly.pdbx_strand_id
1 'polypeptide(L)'
;IKAFNPGENMSLVVGFNKGVFEKYQMNPLTMLLWVVGGLTVLFLPGLIALLVMYRKWSQTGKDPKGRGVIVPQYDVPKGMDPMIADIVLNEKMSTQSISASILDLCVAGYLKLYETKKDKLIGSKTEYEIEVVKDTAGLTPELAKVVDMLISGSVTVGARVNLSEMKNKMYSDVSAITKSVNEAVVTKGYFAHNPEKARSGSVGVGTALLIVGTIASFIFMPYTLVFFGFILAGVIVMIFGAVMPKRTVEGVQVKEYLLGLKDYMKLAEADRIKYLQSPQ
;
A
#
# COMPACT_ATOMS: atom_id res chain seq x y z
N ILE A 1 17.97 -42.42 59.02
CA ILE A 1 17.93 -41.48 57.85
C ILE A 1 18.09 -42.37 56.62
N LYS A 2 17.05 -42.48 55.79
CA LYS A 2 17.10 -43.27 54.57
C LYS A 2 17.68 -42.37 53.46
N ALA A 3 18.80 -42.79 52.88
CA ALA A 3 19.34 -42.08 51.71
C ALA A 3 18.50 -42.43 50.48
N PHE A 4 18.26 -41.44 49.59
CA PHE A 4 17.55 -41.65 48.35
C PHE A 4 18.48 -42.27 47.30
N ASN A 5 17.95 -43.16 46.48
CA ASN A 5 18.67 -43.70 45.34
C ASN A 5 18.64 -42.68 44.15
N PRO A 6 19.60 -42.75 43.23
CA PRO A 6 19.55 -41.94 42.02
C PRO A 6 18.25 -42.15 41.26
N GLY A 7 17.44 -41.10 41.09
CA GLY A 7 16.13 -41.11 40.41
C GLY A 7 14.92 -41.17 41.35
N GLU A 8 15.08 -41.28 42.66
CA GLU A 8 14.02 -41.12 43.62
C GLU A 8 13.77 -39.66 43.98
N ASN A 9 12.53 -39.22 43.92
CA ASN A 9 12.11 -37.87 44.33
C ASN A 9 11.27 -37.92 45.59
N MET A 10 11.47 -36.99 46.50
CA MET A 10 10.65 -36.83 47.70
C MET A 10 9.76 -35.59 47.52
N SER A 11 8.47 -35.80 47.64
CA SER A 11 7.48 -34.72 47.72
C SER A 11 7.02 -34.54 49.16
N LEU A 12 7.28 -33.37 49.73
CA LEU A 12 6.79 -33.00 51.06
C LEU A 12 5.58 -32.07 50.90
N VAL A 13 4.42 -32.49 51.40
CA VAL A 13 3.22 -31.65 51.45
C VAL A 13 3.01 -31.17 52.85
N VAL A 14 3.13 -29.86 53.06
CA VAL A 14 2.87 -29.25 54.39
C VAL A 14 1.49 -28.56 54.33
N GLY A 15 0.54 -29.07 55.04
CA GLY A 15 -0.79 -28.49 55.17
C GLY A 15 -0.83 -27.48 56.31
N PHE A 16 -1.34 -26.27 56.04
CA PHE A 16 -1.58 -25.24 57.05
C PHE A 16 -3.08 -25.05 57.28
N ASN A 17 -3.51 -24.80 58.49
CA ASN A 17 -4.88 -24.44 58.78
C ASN A 17 -5.27 -23.13 58.12
N LYS A 18 -6.51 -23.02 57.67
CA LYS A 18 -7.04 -21.83 57.01
C LYS A 18 -6.99 -20.65 58.01
N GLY A 19 -6.25 -19.59 57.68
CA GLY A 19 -6.07 -18.39 58.52
C GLY A 19 -4.71 -18.23 59.21
N VAL A 20 -3.79 -19.23 59.04
CA VAL A 20 -2.41 -19.12 59.56
C VAL A 20 -1.59 -18.04 58.83
N PHE A 21 -1.92 -17.78 57.58
CA PHE A 21 -1.29 -16.67 56.81
C PHE A 21 -2.29 -15.55 56.63
N GLU A 22 -1.91 -14.33 56.99
CA GLU A 22 -2.69 -13.15 56.67
C GLU A 22 -2.71 -12.96 55.14
N LYS A 23 -3.90 -12.60 54.62
CA LYS A 23 -4.05 -12.33 53.21
C LYS A 23 -3.22 -11.11 52.87
N TYR A 24 -2.20 -11.27 52.02
CA TYR A 24 -1.41 -10.15 51.53
C TYR A 24 -2.32 -9.11 50.90
N GLN A 25 -2.41 -7.93 51.49
CA GLN A 25 -3.13 -6.79 50.94
C GLN A 25 -2.08 -5.79 50.41
N MET A 26 -2.06 -5.62 49.09
CA MET A 26 -1.18 -4.61 48.48
C MET A 26 -1.65 -3.20 48.92
N ASN A 27 -0.72 -2.41 49.38
CA ASN A 27 -1.02 -0.99 49.71
C ASN A 27 -1.64 -0.30 48.49
N PRO A 28 -2.77 0.43 48.60
CA PRO A 28 -3.42 1.12 47.50
C PRO A 28 -2.48 2.04 46.70
N LEU A 29 -1.51 2.67 47.38
CA LEU A 29 -0.50 3.51 46.74
C LEU A 29 0.44 2.69 45.83
N THR A 30 0.91 1.53 46.30
CA THR A 30 1.76 0.64 45.51
C THR A 30 0.99 0.04 44.35
N MET A 31 -0.27 -0.31 44.54
CA MET A 31 -1.13 -0.75 43.44
C MET A 31 -1.30 0.33 42.36
N LEU A 32 -1.55 1.58 42.78
CA LEU A 32 -1.64 2.71 41.87
C LEU A 32 -0.33 2.92 41.07
N LEU A 33 0.82 2.86 41.75
CA LEU A 33 2.14 3.00 41.10
C LEU A 33 2.40 1.88 40.06
N TRP A 34 1.99 0.64 40.37
CA TRP A 34 2.10 -0.46 39.41
C TRP A 34 1.22 -0.29 38.20
N VAL A 35 -0.03 0.17 38.40
CA VAL A 35 -0.98 0.43 37.31
C VAL A 35 -0.49 1.59 36.44
N VAL A 36 -0.13 2.72 37.05
CA VAL A 36 0.38 3.90 36.33
C VAL A 36 1.67 3.59 35.62
N GLY A 37 2.60 2.90 36.28
CA GLY A 37 3.87 2.45 35.66
C GLY A 37 3.64 1.54 34.47
N GLY A 38 2.77 0.54 34.61
CA GLY A 38 2.41 -0.39 33.51
C GLY A 38 1.79 0.33 32.33
N LEU A 39 0.85 1.24 32.56
CA LEU A 39 0.22 2.06 31.51
C LEU A 39 1.23 2.97 30.84
N THR A 40 2.14 3.57 31.61
CA THR A 40 3.19 4.44 31.06
C THR A 40 4.10 3.64 30.13
N VAL A 41 4.55 2.48 30.54
CA VAL A 41 5.43 1.60 29.74
C VAL A 41 4.72 1.13 28.46
N LEU A 42 3.41 0.84 28.55
CA LEU A 42 2.61 0.42 27.42
C LEU A 42 2.41 1.55 26.39
N PHE A 43 2.06 2.75 26.83
CA PHE A 43 1.66 3.82 25.91
C PHE A 43 2.79 4.79 25.55
N LEU A 44 3.83 4.94 26.37
CA LEU A 44 4.91 5.90 26.14
C LEU A 44 5.66 5.70 24.82
N PRO A 45 6.04 4.47 24.38
CA PRO A 45 6.68 4.27 23.09
C PRO A 45 5.79 4.68 21.93
N GLY A 46 4.50 4.35 22.00
CA GLY A 46 3.50 4.77 21.02
C GLY A 46 3.33 6.29 20.95
N LEU A 47 3.26 6.96 22.10
CA LEU A 47 3.16 8.42 22.17
C LEU A 47 4.40 9.10 21.57
N ILE A 48 5.60 8.61 21.87
CA ILE A 48 6.85 9.12 21.29
C ILE A 48 6.82 8.94 19.77
N ALA A 49 6.46 7.74 19.28
CA ALA A 49 6.34 7.46 17.86
C ALA A 49 5.33 8.40 17.19
N LEU A 50 4.18 8.63 17.81
CA LEU A 50 3.15 9.56 17.32
C LEU A 50 3.71 10.98 17.18
N LEU A 51 4.35 11.51 18.20
CA LEU A 51 4.88 12.88 18.21
C LEU A 51 6.00 13.06 17.17
N VAL A 52 6.90 12.09 17.07
CA VAL A 52 8.01 12.11 16.09
C VAL A 52 7.46 12.02 14.67
N MET A 53 6.56 11.07 14.42
CA MET A 53 5.98 10.87 13.09
C MET A 53 5.06 12.02 12.68
N TYR A 54 4.29 12.58 13.61
CA TYR A 54 3.47 13.76 13.34
C TYR A 54 4.32 14.97 12.95
N ARG A 55 5.43 15.24 13.68
CA ARG A 55 6.37 16.31 13.31
C ARG A 55 6.97 16.07 11.93
N LYS A 56 7.44 14.85 11.66
CA LYS A 56 8.01 14.47 10.37
C LYS A 56 6.97 14.64 9.25
N TRP A 57 5.76 14.14 9.43
CA TRP A 57 4.67 14.28 8.46
C TRP A 57 4.30 15.74 8.22
N SER A 58 4.19 16.55 9.27
CA SER A 58 3.86 17.97 9.16
C SER A 58 4.89 18.76 8.34
N GLN A 59 6.17 18.38 8.41
CA GLN A 59 7.25 19.06 7.69
C GLN A 59 7.45 18.50 6.27
N THR A 60 7.44 17.20 6.11
CA THR A 60 7.86 16.53 4.87
C THR A 60 6.77 15.75 4.15
N GLY A 61 5.63 15.44 4.80
CA GLY A 61 4.57 14.59 4.24
C GLY A 61 3.27 15.35 3.94
N LYS A 62 3.07 16.53 4.51
CA LYS A 62 1.82 17.27 4.31
C LYS A 62 1.77 17.96 2.94
N ASP A 63 0.72 17.68 2.17
CA ASP A 63 0.48 18.35 0.89
C ASP A 63 0.29 19.87 1.07
N PRO A 64 0.72 20.68 0.11
CA PRO A 64 0.37 22.09 0.05
C PRO A 64 -1.15 22.29 -0.01
N LYS A 65 -1.61 23.47 0.39
CA LYS A 65 -3.03 23.82 0.25
C LYS A 65 -3.37 23.96 -1.23
N GLY A 66 -4.40 23.26 -1.69
CA GLY A 66 -4.98 23.39 -3.01
C GLY A 66 -5.89 24.64 -3.11
N ARG A 67 -6.60 24.76 -4.23
CA ARG A 67 -7.60 25.82 -4.47
C ARG A 67 -8.82 25.65 -3.57
N GLY A 68 -9.06 24.48 -2.98
CA GLY A 68 -10.16 24.17 -2.10
C GLY A 68 -11.51 23.96 -2.79
N VAL A 69 -11.58 24.11 -4.11
CA VAL A 69 -12.79 23.88 -4.91
C VAL A 69 -12.42 22.96 -6.07
N ILE A 70 -13.15 21.86 -6.21
CA ILE A 70 -13.01 20.93 -7.34
C ILE A 70 -14.00 21.41 -8.41
N VAL A 71 -13.47 21.83 -9.57
CA VAL A 71 -14.26 22.25 -10.72
C VAL A 71 -14.35 21.10 -11.71
N PRO A 72 -15.55 20.72 -12.19
CA PRO A 72 -15.69 19.68 -13.22
C PRO A 72 -14.83 20.00 -14.44
N GLN A 73 -14.12 19.00 -14.96
CA GLN A 73 -13.24 19.07 -16.11
C GLN A 73 -13.73 18.08 -17.16
N TYR A 74 -13.57 18.44 -18.43
CA TYR A 74 -14.12 17.66 -19.55
C TYR A 74 -13.03 16.96 -20.38
N ASP A 75 -11.78 17.47 -20.31
CA ASP A 75 -10.67 16.99 -21.09
C ASP A 75 -9.58 16.37 -20.23
N VAL A 76 -8.87 15.38 -20.78
CA VAL A 76 -7.68 14.82 -20.14
C VAL A 76 -6.52 15.81 -20.34
N PRO A 77 -5.71 16.11 -19.29
CA PRO A 77 -4.52 16.93 -19.45
C PRO A 77 -3.60 16.35 -20.54
N LYS A 78 -3.09 17.21 -21.42
CA LYS A 78 -2.22 16.78 -22.52
C LYS A 78 -0.98 16.05 -21.99
N GLY A 79 -0.69 14.87 -22.55
CA GLY A 79 0.45 14.04 -22.17
C GLY A 79 0.32 13.38 -20.77
N MET A 80 -0.90 13.28 -20.25
CA MET A 80 -1.19 12.58 -19.01
C MET A 80 -1.40 11.09 -19.29
N ASP A 81 -0.45 10.29 -18.85
CA ASP A 81 -0.54 8.83 -18.87
C ASP A 81 -1.47 8.34 -17.74
N PRO A 82 -2.33 7.33 -17.96
CA PRO A 82 -3.17 6.75 -16.92
C PRO A 82 -2.42 6.29 -15.66
N MET A 83 -1.20 5.76 -15.78
CA MET A 83 -0.38 5.36 -14.63
C MET A 83 0.10 6.56 -13.82
N ILE A 84 0.49 7.65 -14.49
CA ILE A 84 0.88 8.93 -13.86
C ILE A 84 -0.33 9.53 -13.15
N ALA A 85 -1.50 9.55 -13.82
CA ALA A 85 -2.74 10.05 -13.24
C ALA A 85 -3.13 9.27 -11.96
N ASP A 86 -2.96 7.95 -11.97
CA ASP A 86 -3.25 7.09 -10.81
C ASP A 86 -2.34 7.43 -9.63
N ILE A 87 -1.02 7.59 -9.85
CA ILE A 87 -0.10 7.99 -8.78
C ILE A 87 -0.43 9.39 -8.26
N VAL A 88 -0.76 10.34 -9.13
CA VAL A 88 -1.13 11.70 -8.70
C VAL A 88 -2.40 11.68 -7.85
N LEU A 89 -3.39 10.86 -8.20
CA LEU A 89 -4.64 10.72 -7.45
C LEU A 89 -4.44 9.94 -6.14
N ASN A 90 -3.84 8.75 -6.22
CA ASN A 90 -3.88 7.73 -5.17
C ASN A 90 -2.53 7.51 -4.47
N GLU A 91 -1.47 8.22 -4.87
CA GLU A 91 -0.09 8.12 -4.35
C GLU A 91 0.55 6.74 -4.56
N LYS A 92 -0.10 5.87 -5.30
CA LYS A 92 0.40 4.55 -5.69
C LYS A 92 -0.18 4.15 -7.03
N MET A 93 0.57 3.35 -7.76
CA MET A 93 0.11 2.75 -9.01
C MET A 93 -0.72 1.50 -8.74
N SER A 94 -1.85 1.36 -9.41
CA SER A 94 -2.69 0.16 -9.38
C SER A 94 -2.49 -0.67 -10.66
N THR A 95 -2.87 -1.94 -10.61
CA THR A 95 -2.84 -2.80 -11.82
C THR A 95 -3.84 -2.32 -12.87
N GLN A 96 -4.93 -1.67 -12.43
CA GLN A 96 -5.93 -1.09 -13.34
C GLN A 96 -5.33 0.02 -14.21
N SER A 97 -4.41 0.83 -13.67
CA SER A 97 -3.78 1.91 -14.47
C SER A 97 -2.89 1.36 -15.58
N ILE A 98 -2.24 0.22 -15.38
CA ILE A 98 -1.49 -0.48 -16.44
C ILE A 98 -2.45 -0.94 -17.54
N SER A 99 -3.58 -1.55 -17.18
CA SER A 99 -4.59 -1.97 -18.15
C SER A 99 -5.17 -0.77 -18.91
N ALA A 100 -5.40 0.36 -18.22
CA ALA A 100 -5.83 1.60 -18.85
C ALA A 100 -4.79 2.14 -19.84
N SER A 101 -3.49 2.08 -19.50
CA SER A 101 -2.41 2.49 -20.42
C SER A 101 -2.31 1.59 -21.65
N ILE A 102 -2.59 0.28 -21.51
CA ILE A 102 -2.67 -0.63 -22.67
C ILE A 102 -3.81 -0.20 -23.60
N LEU A 103 -4.99 0.12 -23.05
CA LEU A 103 -6.13 0.61 -23.85
C LEU A 103 -5.81 1.97 -24.49
N ASP A 104 -5.16 2.87 -23.79
CA ASP A 104 -4.69 4.16 -24.31
C ASP A 104 -3.74 3.97 -25.51
N LEU A 105 -2.78 3.04 -25.40
CA LEU A 105 -1.90 2.65 -26.49
C LEU A 105 -2.68 2.05 -27.70
N CYS A 106 -3.77 1.33 -27.45
CA CYS A 106 -4.63 0.84 -28.51
C CYS A 106 -5.37 2.01 -29.23
N VAL A 107 -5.90 2.96 -28.47
CA VAL A 107 -6.56 4.16 -29.02
C VAL A 107 -5.57 5.04 -29.80
N ALA A 108 -4.34 5.17 -29.31
CA ALA A 108 -3.26 5.89 -30.00
C ALA A 108 -2.71 5.12 -31.23
N GLY A 109 -3.15 3.90 -31.46
CA GLY A 109 -2.80 3.06 -32.62
C GLY A 109 -1.38 2.46 -32.56
N TYR A 110 -0.81 2.34 -31.38
CA TYR A 110 0.46 1.58 -31.16
C TYR A 110 0.21 0.10 -30.98
N LEU A 111 -0.90 -0.24 -30.36
CA LEU A 111 -1.33 -1.62 -30.12
C LEU A 111 -2.69 -1.88 -30.76
N LYS A 112 -2.98 -3.14 -31.06
CA LYS A 112 -4.28 -3.60 -31.53
C LYS A 112 -4.73 -4.78 -30.67
N LEU A 113 -5.92 -4.68 -30.12
CA LEU A 113 -6.50 -5.71 -29.25
C LEU A 113 -7.47 -6.57 -30.06
N TYR A 114 -7.27 -7.89 -30.02
CA TYR A 114 -8.15 -8.88 -30.62
C TYR A 114 -8.84 -9.70 -29.53
N GLU A 115 -10.12 -9.92 -29.71
CA GLU A 115 -10.91 -10.84 -28.90
C GLU A 115 -11.12 -12.13 -29.68
N THR A 116 -10.68 -13.27 -29.13
CA THR A 116 -10.86 -14.59 -29.72
C THR A 116 -11.63 -15.48 -28.77
N LYS A 117 -12.78 -16.01 -29.21
CA LYS A 117 -13.53 -17.02 -28.47
C LYS A 117 -13.00 -18.40 -28.80
N LYS A 118 -12.47 -19.10 -27.79
CA LYS A 118 -12.12 -20.52 -27.91
C LYS A 118 -13.20 -21.37 -27.26
N ASP A 119 -13.84 -22.21 -28.04
CA ASP A 119 -14.78 -23.20 -27.53
C ASP A 119 -14.03 -24.29 -26.78
N LYS A 120 -14.45 -24.55 -25.55
CA LYS A 120 -13.98 -25.68 -24.73
C LYS A 120 -15.12 -26.70 -24.65
N LEU A 121 -14.76 -27.95 -24.33
CA LEU A 121 -15.74 -29.04 -24.12
C LEU A 121 -16.83 -28.70 -23.10
N ILE A 122 -16.57 -27.74 -22.19
CA ILE A 122 -17.55 -27.18 -21.27
C ILE A 122 -17.36 -25.64 -21.27
N GLY A 123 -18.25 -24.92 -22.01
CA GLY A 123 -18.26 -23.46 -22.06
C GLY A 123 -17.26 -22.83 -23.06
N SER A 124 -17.43 -21.54 -23.34
CA SER A 124 -16.50 -20.76 -24.16
C SER A 124 -15.59 -19.92 -23.29
N LYS A 125 -14.28 -19.86 -23.61
CA LYS A 125 -13.31 -18.99 -22.99
C LYS A 125 -12.95 -17.85 -23.94
N THR A 126 -13.14 -16.61 -23.51
CA THR A 126 -12.65 -15.44 -24.24
C THR A 126 -11.16 -15.26 -23.94
N GLU A 127 -10.36 -15.22 -25.00
CA GLU A 127 -8.94 -14.91 -24.93
C GLU A 127 -8.68 -13.58 -25.64
N TYR A 128 -7.77 -12.79 -25.09
CA TYR A 128 -7.39 -11.50 -25.65
C TYR A 128 -5.95 -11.59 -26.15
N GLU A 129 -5.74 -11.14 -27.38
CA GLU A 129 -4.43 -11.04 -28.01
C GLU A 129 -4.12 -9.58 -28.32
N ILE A 130 -2.87 -9.18 -28.12
CA ILE A 130 -2.36 -7.86 -28.46
C ILE A 130 -1.36 -8.01 -29.58
N GLU A 131 -1.51 -7.18 -30.63
CA GLU A 131 -0.57 -7.01 -31.72
C GLU A 131 0.10 -5.63 -31.65
N VAL A 132 1.42 -5.59 -31.84
CA VAL A 132 2.17 -4.35 -31.95
C VAL A 132 2.07 -3.82 -33.38
N VAL A 133 1.50 -2.62 -33.52
CA VAL A 133 1.29 -2.00 -34.84
C VAL A 133 2.40 -1.01 -35.18
N LYS A 134 2.93 -0.29 -34.18
CA LYS A 134 4.01 0.69 -34.34
C LYS A 134 5.10 0.41 -33.33
N ASP A 135 6.32 0.87 -33.65
CA ASP A 135 7.42 0.82 -32.70
C ASP A 135 7.19 1.80 -31.53
N THR A 136 8.02 1.70 -30.50
CA THR A 136 7.92 2.54 -29.31
C THR A 136 8.53 3.93 -29.49
N ALA A 137 9.05 4.27 -30.68
CA ALA A 137 9.58 5.59 -30.96
C ALA A 137 8.47 6.64 -30.84
N GLY A 138 8.69 7.63 -29.98
CA GLY A 138 7.71 8.66 -29.67
C GLY A 138 6.81 8.40 -28.47
N LEU A 139 6.89 7.22 -27.84
CA LEU A 139 6.27 6.96 -26.54
C LEU A 139 7.12 7.54 -25.41
N THR A 140 6.44 7.83 -24.29
CA THR A 140 7.16 8.11 -23.04
C THR A 140 7.89 6.84 -22.54
N PRO A 141 8.99 6.97 -21.78
CA PRO A 141 9.73 5.80 -21.27
C PRO A 141 8.85 4.84 -20.46
N GLU A 142 7.83 5.35 -19.79
CA GLU A 142 6.88 4.57 -19.00
C GLU A 142 6.00 3.70 -19.90
N LEU A 143 5.43 4.30 -20.97
CA LEU A 143 4.58 3.58 -21.93
C LEU A 143 5.39 2.60 -22.77
N ALA A 144 6.63 2.95 -23.15
CA ALA A 144 7.54 2.04 -23.83
C ALA A 144 7.79 0.76 -22.99
N LYS A 145 8.01 0.90 -21.68
CA LYS A 145 8.15 -0.25 -20.78
C LYS A 145 6.89 -1.11 -20.69
N VAL A 146 5.70 -0.52 -20.83
CA VAL A 146 4.45 -1.31 -20.90
C VAL A 146 4.44 -2.19 -22.15
N VAL A 147 4.88 -1.64 -23.30
CA VAL A 147 5.00 -2.42 -24.54
C VAL A 147 6.07 -3.50 -24.42
N ASP A 148 7.24 -3.18 -23.87
CA ASP A 148 8.32 -4.14 -23.63
C ASP A 148 7.87 -5.30 -22.73
N MET A 149 7.15 -5.00 -21.65
CA MET A 149 6.55 -5.99 -20.76
C MET A 149 5.61 -6.94 -21.52
N LEU A 150 4.76 -6.40 -22.41
CA LEU A 150 3.81 -7.20 -23.17
C LEU A 150 4.50 -8.17 -24.13
N ILE A 151 5.64 -7.82 -24.70
CA ILE A 151 6.31 -8.63 -25.72
C ILE A 151 7.37 -9.56 -25.13
N SER A 152 7.77 -9.35 -23.86
CA SER A 152 8.84 -10.11 -23.17
C SER A 152 10.17 -10.14 -23.96
N GLY A 153 10.53 -9.04 -24.62
CA GLY A 153 11.76 -8.94 -25.43
C GLY A 153 11.79 -7.73 -26.32
N SER A 154 12.55 -7.83 -27.44
CA SER A 154 12.65 -6.74 -28.41
C SER A 154 11.32 -6.50 -29.12
N VAL A 155 10.89 -5.23 -29.10
CA VAL A 155 9.66 -4.78 -29.76
C VAL A 155 9.79 -4.99 -31.27
N THR A 156 9.02 -5.93 -31.80
CA THR A 156 8.92 -6.20 -33.23
C THR A 156 7.52 -5.85 -33.69
N VAL A 157 7.42 -4.98 -34.69
CA VAL A 157 6.12 -4.65 -35.32
C VAL A 157 5.52 -5.91 -35.93
N GLY A 158 4.24 -6.16 -35.68
CA GLY A 158 3.53 -7.37 -36.07
C GLY A 158 3.61 -8.52 -35.05
N ALA A 159 4.37 -8.39 -33.96
CA ALA A 159 4.37 -9.39 -32.90
C ALA A 159 3.00 -9.45 -32.21
N ARG A 160 2.51 -10.70 -32.01
CA ARG A 160 1.24 -10.99 -31.30
C ARG A 160 1.51 -11.75 -30.02
N VAL A 161 0.85 -11.36 -28.97
CA VAL A 161 0.98 -11.96 -27.64
C VAL A 161 -0.39 -12.20 -27.03
N ASN A 162 -0.56 -13.40 -26.44
CA ASN A 162 -1.77 -13.75 -25.71
C ASN A 162 -1.66 -13.28 -24.25
N LEU A 163 -2.57 -12.39 -23.82
CA LEU A 163 -2.58 -11.83 -22.47
C LEU A 163 -2.75 -12.91 -21.37
N SER A 164 -3.42 -14.02 -21.69
CA SER A 164 -3.63 -15.11 -20.73
C SER A 164 -2.31 -15.84 -20.36
N GLU A 165 -1.34 -15.88 -21.26
CA GLU A 165 -0.04 -16.57 -21.05
C GLU A 165 0.94 -15.70 -20.24
N MET A 166 0.70 -14.39 -20.22
CA MET A 166 1.58 -13.43 -19.56
C MET A 166 1.37 -13.32 -18.05
N LYS A 167 0.23 -13.80 -17.54
CA LYS A 167 -0.20 -13.58 -16.16
C LYS A 167 0.85 -13.91 -15.09
N ASN A 168 1.72 -14.88 -15.34
CA ASN A 168 2.75 -15.31 -14.40
C ASN A 168 4.13 -14.63 -14.61
N LYS A 169 4.36 -13.98 -15.75
CA LYS A 169 5.64 -13.32 -16.08
C LYS A 169 5.66 -11.84 -15.71
N MET A 170 4.50 -11.24 -15.49
CA MET A 170 4.33 -9.80 -15.34
C MET A 170 4.83 -9.21 -14.01
N TYR A 171 5.09 -10.00 -12.97
CA TYR A 171 5.39 -9.45 -11.64
C TYR A 171 6.70 -8.65 -11.57
N SER A 172 7.79 -9.13 -12.22
CA SER A 172 9.06 -8.41 -12.27
C SER A 172 8.96 -7.11 -13.05
N ASP A 173 8.23 -7.18 -14.18
CA ASP A 173 8.11 -6.06 -15.12
C ASP A 173 7.20 -4.97 -14.57
N VAL A 174 6.12 -5.34 -13.85
CA VAL A 174 5.27 -4.40 -13.12
C VAL A 174 6.08 -3.60 -12.09
N SER A 175 7.02 -4.24 -11.38
CA SER A 175 7.91 -3.54 -10.45
C SER A 175 8.81 -2.52 -11.16
N ALA A 176 9.37 -2.89 -12.32
CA ALA A 176 10.20 -1.99 -13.13
C ALA A 176 9.38 -0.81 -13.69
N ILE A 177 8.15 -1.05 -14.16
CA ILE A 177 7.22 -0.01 -14.60
C ILE A 177 6.87 0.92 -13.43
N THR A 178 6.48 0.35 -12.28
CA THR A 178 6.15 1.11 -11.08
C THR A 178 7.29 2.05 -10.68
N LYS A 179 8.52 1.56 -10.69
CA LYS A 179 9.70 2.38 -10.40
C LYS A 179 9.85 3.52 -11.41
N SER A 180 9.70 3.24 -12.71
CA SER A 180 9.82 4.25 -13.76
C SER A 180 8.76 5.33 -13.63
N VAL A 181 7.50 4.94 -13.41
CA VAL A 181 6.39 5.89 -13.26
C VAL A 181 6.56 6.74 -12.00
N ASN A 182 7.05 6.15 -10.88
CA ASN A 182 7.38 6.91 -9.67
C ASN A 182 8.54 7.90 -9.86
N GLU A 183 9.49 7.61 -10.74
CA GLU A 183 10.55 8.56 -11.13
C GLU A 183 9.99 9.64 -12.04
N ALA A 184 9.11 9.30 -12.98
CA ALA A 184 8.47 10.24 -13.90
C ALA A 184 7.60 11.29 -13.18
N VAL A 185 6.83 10.91 -12.16
CA VAL A 185 6.00 11.89 -11.41
C VAL A 185 6.85 12.90 -10.63
N VAL A 186 8.10 12.55 -10.26
CA VAL A 186 9.05 13.48 -9.65
C VAL A 186 9.67 14.37 -10.73
N THR A 187 10.10 13.81 -11.84
CA THR A 187 10.70 14.55 -12.96
C THR A 187 9.70 15.55 -13.56
N LYS A 188 8.41 15.17 -13.64
CA LYS A 188 7.32 16.06 -14.07
C LYS A 188 6.91 17.10 -13.01
N GLY A 189 7.53 17.07 -11.82
CA GLY A 189 7.29 18.05 -10.77
C GLY A 189 6.00 17.83 -9.95
N TYR A 190 5.31 16.70 -10.07
CA TYR A 190 4.06 16.46 -9.33
C TYR A 190 4.29 16.04 -7.87
N PHE A 191 5.43 15.41 -7.59
CA PHE A 191 5.86 15.05 -6.23
C PHE A 191 7.23 15.64 -5.91
N ALA A 192 7.40 16.04 -4.63
CA ALA A 192 8.69 16.56 -4.15
C ALA A 192 9.76 15.45 -4.07
N HIS A 193 9.33 14.23 -3.77
CA HIS A 193 10.17 13.04 -3.64
C HIS A 193 9.41 11.83 -4.19
N ASN A 194 10.16 10.77 -4.52
CA ASN A 194 9.56 9.52 -4.99
C ASN A 194 8.56 8.97 -3.96
N PRO A 195 7.26 8.86 -4.33
CA PRO A 195 6.19 8.46 -3.40
C PRO A 195 6.40 7.08 -2.79
N GLU A 196 6.90 6.13 -3.57
CA GLU A 196 7.17 4.77 -3.13
C GLU A 196 8.29 4.72 -2.10
N LYS A 197 9.40 5.45 -2.35
CA LYS A 197 10.52 5.54 -1.40
C LYS A 197 10.12 6.25 -0.11
N ALA A 198 9.32 7.31 -0.19
CA ALA A 198 8.83 8.03 0.98
C ALA A 198 7.98 7.14 1.90
N ARG A 199 7.16 6.26 1.29
CA ARG A 199 6.33 5.29 2.01
C ARG A 199 7.14 4.13 2.56
N SER A 200 7.93 3.46 1.71
CA SER A 200 8.62 2.20 2.03
C SER A 200 9.60 2.33 3.19
N GLY A 201 10.30 3.45 3.32
CA GLY A 201 11.22 3.69 4.43
C GLY A 201 10.54 3.66 5.79
N SER A 202 9.43 4.38 5.95
CA SER A 202 8.68 4.41 7.23
C SER A 202 7.92 3.10 7.47
N VAL A 203 7.33 2.51 6.44
CA VAL A 203 6.67 1.21 6.54
C VAL A 203 7.67 0.12 6.93
N GLY A 204 8.89 0.12 6.35
CA GLY A 204 9.94 -0.82 6.71
C GLY A 204 10.35 -0.74 8.18
N VAL A 205 10.54 0.48 8.71
CA VAL A 205 10.84 0.69 10.14
C VAL A 205 9.68 0.22 11.02
N GLY A 206 8.45 0.56 10.66
CA GLY A 206 7.26 0.13 11.40
C GLY A 206 7.11 -1.39 11.42
N THR A 207 7.32 -2.06 10.28
CA THR A 207 7.29 -3.52 10.18
C THR A 207 8.40 -4.16 11.04
N ALA A 208 9.61 -3.61 11.02
CA ALA A 208 10.70 -4.11 11.87
C ALA A 208 10.37 -3.99 13.36
N LEU A 209 9.79 -2.87 13.81
CA LEU A 209 9.32 -2.67 15.19
C LEU A 209 8.24 -3.69 15.58
N LEU A 210 7.29 -3.99 14.68
CA LEU A 210 6.26 -4.99 14.90
C LEU A 210 6.87 -6.38 15.07
N ILE A 211 7.76 -6.79 14.17
CA ILE A 211 8.40 -8.12 14.20
C ILE A 211 9.23 -8.26 15.49
N VAL A 212 10.11 -7.30 15.77
CA VAL A 212 10.98 -7.33 16.96
C VAL A 212 10.13 -7.29 18.23
N GLY A 213 9.12 -6.41 18.31
CA GLY A 213 8.23 -6.33 19.46
C GLY A 213 7.46 -7.64 19.70
N THR A 214 6.98 -8.28 18.64
CA THR A 214 6.26 -9.55 18.73
C THR A 214 7.18 -10.69 19.21
N ILE A 215 8.35 -10.85 18.58
CA ILE A 215 9.32 -11.89 18.95
C ILE A 215 9.78 -11.70 20.40
N ALA A 216 10.12 -10.48 20.79
CA ALA A 216 10.55 -10.15 22.14
C ALA A 216 9.45 -10.41 23.18
N SER A 217 8.19 -10.18 22.85
CA SER A 217 7.04 -10.50 23.71
C SER A 217 6.94 -11.99 24.05
N PHE A 218 7.28 -12.86 23.11
CA PHE A 218 7.30 -14.31 23.34
C PHE A 218 8.53 -14.77 24.14
N ILE A 219 9.70 -14.21 23.86
CA ILE A 219 10.95 -14.61 24.52
C ILE A 219 10.97 -14.16 25.99
N PHE A 220 10.49 -12.93 26.24
CA PHE A 220 10.54 -12.30 27.57
C PHE A 220 9.14 -12.21 28.19
N MET A 221 8.47 -13.34 28.33
CA MET A 221 7.09 -13.45 28.80
C MET A 221 6.71 -12.60 30.04
N PRO A 222 7.57 -12.45 31.08
CA PRO A 222 7.22 -11.59 32.22
C PRO A 222 7.12 -10.10 31.89
N TYR A 223 7.75 -9.66 30.79
CA TYR A 223 7.85 -8.26 30.37
C TYR A 223 7.02 -7.94 29.11
N THR A 224 6.03 -8.74 28.77
CA THR A 224 5.19 -8.60 27.57
C THR A 224 4.59 -7.19 27.39
N LEU A 225 4.20 -6.51 28.47
CA LEU A 225 3.66 -5.14 28.42
C LEU A 225 4.63 -4.12 27.80
N VAL A 226 5.94 -4.25 28.05
CA VAL A 226 6.96 -3.39 27.47
C VAL A 226 6.98 -3.54 25.94
N PHE A 227 6.94 -4.77 25.47
CA PHE A 227 7.04 -5.09 24.05
C PHE A 227 5.77 -4.74 23.28
N PHE A 228 4.60 -4.79 23.94
CA PHE A 228 3.35 -4.28 23.37
C PHE A 228 3.43 -2.78 23.05
N GLY A 229 4.14 -1.99 23.83
CA GLY A 229 4.40 -0.58 23.53
C GLY A 229 5.16 -0.38 22.22
N PHE A 230 6.13 -1.24 21.90
CA PHE A 230 6.85 -1.22 20.63
C PHE A 230 5.98 -1.67 19.44
N ILE A 231 5.10 -2.64 19.65
CA ILE A 231 4.13 -3.05 18.63
C ILE A 231 3.21 -1.86 18.28
N LEU A 232 2.69 -1.16 19.30
CA LEU A 232 1.86 0.03 19.11
C LEU A 232 2.62 1.12 18.35
N ALA A 233 3.88 1.38 18.74
CA ALA A 233 4.75 2.32 18.03
C ALA A 233 4.97 1.92 16.56
N GLY A 234 5.18 0.63 16.27
CA GLY A 234 5.32 0.09 14.93
C GLY A 234 4.09 0.35 14.05
N VAL A 235 2.88 0.09 14.59
CA VAL A 235 1.61 0.38 13.90
C VAL A 235 1.49 1.87 13.57
N ILE A 236 1.79 2.76 14.52
CA ILE A 236 1.75 4.21 14.32
C ILE A 236 2.71 4.63 13.21
N VAL A 237 3.96 4.12 13.23
CA VAL A 237 4.97 4.42 12.20
C VAL A 237 4.50 3.95 10.82
N MET A 238 3.86 2.78 10.71
CA MET A 238 3.31 2.28 9.45
C MET A 238 2.19 3.16 8.91
N ILE A 239 1.25 3.57 9.77
CA ILE A 239 0.13 4.45 9.37
C ILE A 239 0.67 5.78 8.83
N PHE A 240 1.59 6.42 9.55
CA PHE A 240 2.22 7.65 9.06
C PHE A 240 3.04 7.43 7.78
N GLY A 241 3.69 6.27 7.65
CA GLY A 241 4.40 5.90 6.43
C GLY A 241 3.50 5.87 5.21
N ALA A 242 2.26 5.38 5.36
CA ALA A 242 1.30 5.32 4.28
C ALA A 242 0.86 6.71 3.75
N VAL A 243 0.87 7.74 4.61
CA VAL A 243 0.49 9.12 4.28
C VAL A 243 1.68 10.09 4.14
N MET A 244 2.90 9.53 4.00
CA MET A 244 4.13 10.31 3.91
C MET A 244 4.42 10.93 2.53
N PRO A 245 3.95 10.36 1.38
CA PRO A 245 4.16 10.98 0.08
C PRO A 245 3.61 12.41 0.06
N LYS A 246 4.42 13.36 -0.47
CA LYS A 246 4.07 14.78 -0.53
C LYS A 246 4.02 15.26 -1.97
N ARG A 247 2.88 15.77 -2.39
CA ARG A 247 2.72 16.45 -3.66
C ARG A 247 3.35 17.85 -3.61
N THR A 248 3.76 18.33 -4.77
CA THR A 248 4.09 19.74 -4.96
C THR A 248 2.81 20.58 -5.13
N VAL A 249 2.94 21.89 -5.23
CA VAL A 249 1.80 22.77 -5.53
C VAL A 249 1.18 22.40 -6.88
N GLU A 250 2.02 22.14 -7.90
CA GLU A 250 1.57 21.69 -9.21
C GLU A 250 0.89 20.32 -9.15
N GLY A 251 1.46 19.35 -8.38
CA GLY A 251 0.86 18.05 -8.17
C GLY A 251 -0.52 18.11 -7.51
N VAL A 252 -0.73 19.03 -6.56
CA VAL A 252 -2.06 19.26 -5.96
C VAL A 252 -3.04 19.85 -6.96
N GLN A 253 -2.61 20.80 -7.80
CA GLN A 253 -3.47 21.39 -8.86
C GLN A 253 -3.89 20.34 -9.89
N VAL A 254 -2.95 19.49 -10.31
CA VAL A 254 -3.25 18.37 -11.23
C VAL A 254 -4.18 17.35 -10.57
N LYS A 255 -3.99 17.05 -9.30
CA LYS A 255 -4.92 16.19 -8.53
C LYS A 255 -6.33 16.76 -8.52
N GLU A 256 -6.49 18.06 -8.22
CA GLU A 256 -7.79 18.74 -8.23
C GLU A 256 -8.44 18.69 -9.61
N TYR A 257 -7.66 18.89 -10.67
CA TYR A 257 -8.11 18.77 -12.05
C TYR A 257 -8.62 17.36 -12.36
N LEU A 258 -7.82 16.33 -12.04
CA LEU A 258 -8.19 14.93 -12.25
C LEU A 258 -9.40 14.50 -11.41
N LEU A 259 -9.57 15.05 -10.21
CA LEU A 259 -10.78 14.83 -9.41
C LEU A 259 -12.00 15.44 -10.09
N GLY A 260 -11.89 16.65 -10.64
CA GLY A 260 -12.96 17.29 -11.42
C GLY A 260 -13.34 16.50 -12.66
N LEU A 261 -12.36 15.93 -13.38
CA LEU A 261 -12.59 15.04 -14.52
C LEU A 261 -13.31 13.74 -14.08
N LYS A 262 -12.87 13.16 -12.98
CA LYS A 262 -13.49 11.95 -12.40
C LYS A 262 -14.96 12.20 -12.01
N ASP A 263 -15.24 13.34 -11.39
CA ASP A 263 -16.61 13.70 -10.99
C ASP A 263 -17.51 13.93 -12.22
N TYR A 264 -16.98 14.60 -13.25
CA TYR A 264 -17.68 14.75 -14.52
C TYR A 264 -18.01 13.39 -15.16
N MET A 265 -17.02 12.49 -15.28
CA MET A 265 -17.25 11.16 -15.86
C MET A 265 -18.30 10.37 -15.09
N LYS A 266 -18.31 10.44 -13.75
CA LYS A 266 -19.34 9.77 -12.94
C LYS A 266 -20.74 10.31 -13.18
N LEU A 267 -20.88 11.65 -13.32
CA LEU A 267 -22.17 12.28 -13.59
C LEU A 267 -22.67 11.91 -15.00
N ALA A 268 -21.80 11.98 -16.01
CA ALA A 268 -22.13 11.64 -17.37
C ALA A 268 -22.54 10.15 -17.53
N GLU A 269 -21.85 9.26 -16.80
CA GLU A 269 -22.19 7.83 -16.81
C GLU A 269 -23.54 7.56 -16.10
N ALA A 270 -23.79 8.23 -14.96
CA ALA A 270 -25.03 8.08 -14.23
C ALA A 270 -26.26 8.52 -15.07
N ASP A 271 -26.14 9.62 -15.79
CA ASP A 271 -27.20 10.11 -16.68
C ASP A 271 -27.40 9.18 -17.88
N ARG A 272 -26.32 8.65 -18.46
CA ARG A 272 -26.38 7.66 -19.54
C ARG A 272 -27.07 6.36 -19.10
N ILE A 273 -26.74 5.86 -17.91
CA ILE A 273 -27.38 4.65 -17.34
C ILE A 273 -28.87 4.90 -17.12
N LYS A 274 -29.26 6.04 -16.56
CA LYS A 274 -30.66 6.42 -16.37
C LYS A 274 -31.41 6.46 -17.70
N TYR A 275 -30.80 7.05 -18.74
CA TYR A 275 -31.40 7.10 -20.08
C TYR A 275 -31.61 5.71 -20.68
N LEU A 276 -30.63 4.81 -20.55
CA LEU A 276 -30.70 3.44 -21.07
C LEU A 276 -31.67 2.55 -20.27
N GLN A 277 -31.94 2.86 -19.02
CA GLN A 277 -32.89 2.11 -18.16
C GLN A 277 -34.29 2.70 -18.14
N SER A 278 -34.52 3.87 -18.77
CA SER A 278 -35.88 4.42 -18.92
C SER A 278 -36.72 3.53 -19.81
N PRO A 279 -37.89 3.01 -19.36
CA PRO A 279 -38.82 2.30 -20.26
C PRO A 279 -39.27 3.25 -21.36
N GLN A 280 -39.10 2.83 -22.61
CA GLN A 280 -39.68 3.52 -23.78
C GLN A 280 -41.17 3.32 -23.83
#